data_448b8fc8179711d272f6064c061f181b
#
_entry.id   448b8fc8179711d272f6064c061f181b
#
_cell.length_a   1.000
_cell.length_b   1.000
_cell.length_c   1.000
_cell.angle_alpha   90.00
_cell.angle_beta   90.00
_cell.angle_gamma   90.00
#
_symmetry.space_group_name_H-M   'P 1'
#
loop_
_entity.id
_entity.type
_entity.pdbx_description
1 polymer ?
#
loop_
_entity_poly.entity_id
_entity_poly.type
_entity_poly.pdbx_seq_one_letter_code
_entity_poly.pdbx_strand_id
1 'polypeptide(L)'
;MSKQILSYETVLFDMDGVLAEVSKSYRAAIILTCKHYGATSVTDATVTEWKIRGNANNDWILSRNLILADPNGRKDVSLEEVTETFEDVYQGKGDTPGLYKLETLIPPKELLIELKTSSKGGMGIVTGRPRSDCMKFLQDFDLMELFDAFFCAGDGPSKPDPFGVLKACQDLGVEPSRGVVLIGDTPDDIRAAVAAGCSGVGVTTPEAVAVQDAKGEPHTEAPMSRAMTECGADIVLEPGFSKLLDYFRKVD
;
A
#
# COMPACT_ATOMS: atom_id res chain seq x y z
N MET A 1 -0.86 -27.10 17.90
CA MET A 1 -0.52 -25.68 18.13
C MET A 1 -1.82 -24.95 18.31
N SER A 2 -2.06 -24.32 19.48
CA SER A 2 -3.25 -23.52 19.72
C SER A 2 -3.25 -22.36 18.71
N LYS A 3 -4.34 -22.19 17.94
CA LYS A 3 -4.55 -21.00 17.12
C LYS A 3 -4.47 -19.79 18.05
N GLN A 4 -3.42 -18.98 17.92
CA GLN A 4 -3.34 -17.72 18.65
C GLN A 4 -4.53 -16.88 18.21
N ILE A 5 -5.38 -16.52 19.17
CA ILE A 5 -6.52 -15.64 18.89
C ILE A 5 -5.91 -14.26 18.61
N LEU A 6 -5.93 -13.83 17.36
CA LEU A 6 -5.53 -12.48 16.98
C LEU A 6 -6.55 -11.50 17.60
N SER A 7 -6.05 -10.44 18.20
CA SER A 7 -6.89 -9.39 18.79
C SER A 7 -6.19 -8.05 18.63
N TYR A 8 -6.74 -7.21 17.77
CA TYR A 8 -6.16 -5.91 17.46
C TYR A 8 -6.83 -4.80 18.28
N GLU A 9 -6.08 -3.77 18.58
CA GLU A 9 -6.53 -2.58 19.32
C GLU A 9 -6.22 -1.28 18.57
N THR A 10 -5.27 -1.34 17.62
CA THR A 10 -4.83 -0.20 16.80
C THR A 10 -4.64 -0.66 15.37
N VAL A 11 -5.08 0.13 14.41
CA VAL A 11 -4.93 -0.19 12.98
C VAL A 11 -4.10 0.89 12.28
N LEU A 12 -3.06 0.44 11.61
CA LEU A 12 -2.30 1.24 10.66
C LEU A 12 -2.60 0.73 9.25
N PHE A 13 -2.72 1.65 8.29
CA PHE A 13 -3.04 1.32 6.91
C PHE A 13 -1.95 1.82 5.97
N ASP A 14 -1.52 0.99 5.03
CA ASP A 14 -1.04 1.55 3.77
C ASP A 14 -2.21 2.14 2.99
N MET A 15 -1.91 2.89 1.93
CA MET A 15 -2.94 3.49 1.07
C MET A 15 -3.12 2.74 -0.23
N ASP A 16 -2.06 2.56 -1.00
CA ASP A 16 -2.10 1.99 -2.35
C ASP A 16 -2.43 0.50 -2.29
N GLY A 17 -3.48 0.08 -3.01
CA GLY A 17 -3.94 -1.31 -2.97
C GLY A 17 -4.70 -1.71 -1.70
N VAL A 18 -4.73 -0.84 -0.67
CA VAL A 18 -5.42 -1.06 0.62
C VAL A 18 -6.66 -0.18 0.74
N LEU A 19 -6.47 1.14 0.76
CA LEU A 19 -7.57 2.12 0.79
C LEU A 19 -7.90 2.62 -0.61
N ALA A 20 -6.88 2.89 -1.42
CA ALA A 20 -6.98 3.43 -2.76
C ALA A 20 -6.78 2.35 -3.83
N GLU A 21 -7.72 2.24 -4.76
CA GLU A 21 -7.55 1.47 -5.99
C GLU A 21 -6.66 2.28 -6.94
N VAL A 22 -5.48 1.75 -7.27
CA VAL A 22 -4.41 2.49 -7.95
C VAL A 22 -3.95 1.88 -9.27
N SER A 23 -4.65 0.86 -9.77
CA SER A 23 -4.29 0.20 -11.03
C SER A 23 -4.28 1.18 -12.22
N LYS A 24 -5.20 2.15 -12.20
CA LYS A 24 -5.34 3.17 -13.25
C LYS A 24 -4.65 4.50 -12.92
N SER A 25 -4.05 4.64 -11.75
CA SER A 25 -3.33 5.85 -11.31
C SER A 25 -1.84 5.60 -11.10
N TYR A 26 -1.39 5.32 -9.89
CA TYR A 26 0.04 5.11 -9.58
C TYR A 26 0.66 4.00 -10.44
N ARG A 27 0.01 2.84 -10.54
CA ARG A 27 0.54 1.71 -11.32
C ARG A 27 0.61 2.05 -12.82
N ALA A 28 -0.42 2.71 -13.36
CA ALA A 28 -0.40 3.19 -14.74
C ALA A 28 0.66 4.28 -14.95
N ALA A 29 0.88 5.18 -13.97
CA ALA A 29 1.91 6.21 -14.03
C ALA A 29 3.32 5.58 -14.10
N ILE A 30 3.62 4.53 -13.30
CA ILE A 30 4.88 3.76 -13.41
C ILE A 30 5.08 3.29 -14.85
N ILE A 31 4.09 2.61 -15.43
CA ILE A 31 4.19 1.99 -16.77
C ILE A 31 4.33 3.07 -17.86
N LEU A 32 3.55 4.14 -17.77
CA LEU A 32 3.62 5.23 -18.76
C LEU A 32 4.95 5.97 -18.68
N THR A 33 5.45 6.24 -17.48
CA THR A 33 6.77 6.83 -17.27
C THR A 33 7.88 5.94 -17.84
N CYS A 34 7.83 4.63 -17.58
CA CYS A 34 8.78 3.67 -18.15
C CYS A 34 8.75 3.70 -19.69
N LYS A 35 7.57 3.70 -20.29
CA LYS A 35 7.40 3.77 -21.75
C LYS A 35 7.93 5.07 -22.34
N HIS A 36 7.74 6.21 -21.65
CA HIS A 36 8.28 7.51 -22.07
C HIS A 36 9.79 7.47 -22.28
N TYR A 37 10.50 6.73 -21.40
CA TYR A 37 11.96 6.55 -21.47
C TYR A 37 12.39 5.29 -22.26
N GLY A 38 11.52 4.74 -23.12
CA GLY A 38 11.84 3.64 -24.02
C GLY A 38 11.73 2.24 -23.40
N ALA A 39 11.43 2.11 -22.13
CA ALA A 39 11.24 0.81 -21.44
C ALA A 39 9.87 0.22 -21.78
N THR A 40 9.69 -0.23 -23.04
CA THR A 40 8.40 -0.67 -23.57
C THR A 40 7.98 -2.06 -23.15
N SER A 41 8.88 -2.87 -22.58
CA SER A 41 8.57 -4.20 -22.07
C SER A 41 7.98 -4.21 -20.65
N VAL A 42 7.95 -3.04 -19.98
CA VAL A 42 7.38 -2.91 -18.64
C VAL A 42 5.86 -3.04 -18.68
N THR A 43 5.33 -3.97 -17.91
CA THR A 43 3.90 -4.31 -17.79
C THR A 43 3.50 -4.38 -16.32
N ASP A 44 2.20 -4.53 -16.03
CA ASP A 44 1.70 -4.78 -14.67
C ASP A 44 2.35 -5.99 -14.01
N ALA A 45 2.57 -7.06 -14.77
CA ALA A 45 3.25 -8.25 -14.27
C ALA A 45 4.70 -7.94 -13.85
N THR A 46 5.41 -7.12 -14.63
CA THR A 46 6.77 -6.68 -14.32
C THR A 46 6.79 -5.84 -13.03
N VAL A 47 5.87 -4.90 -12.87
CA VAL A 47 5.74 -4.07 -11.66
C VAL A 47 5.46 -4.97 -10.45
N THR A 48 4.50 -5.90 -10.57
CA THR A 48 4.16 -6.86 -9.51
C THR A 48 5.36 -7.71 -9.09
N GLU A 49 6.15 -8.22 -10.06
CA GLU A 49 7.35 -9.00 -9.77
C GLU A 49 8.38 -8.20 -8.96
N TRP A 50 8.58 -6.92 -9.29
CA TRP A 50 9.50 -6.06 -8.55
C TRP A 50 8.96 -5.76 -7.13
N LYS A 51 7.68 -5.51 -6.97
CA LYS A 51 7.06 -5.30 -5.65
C LYS A 51 7.15 -6.57 -4.77
N ILE A 52 7.01 -7.76 -5.34
CA ILE A 52 7.21 -9.04 -4.64
C ILE A 52 8.65 -9.19 -4.12
N ARG A 53 9.65 -8.77 -4.89
CA ARG A 53 11.06 -8.80 -4.48
C ARG A 53 11.34 -7.89 -3.28
N GLY A 54 10.55 -6.83 -3.11
CA GLY A 54 10.67 -5.84 -2.05
C GLY A 54 11.60 -4.67 -2.39
N ASN A 55 11.67 -3.70 -1.46
CA ASN A 55 12.36 -2.41 -1.65
C ASN A 55 11.81 -1.61 -2.84
N ALA A 56 10.52 -1.75 -3.11
CA ALA A 56 9.81 -1.15 -4.24
C ALA A 56 8.64 -0.26 -3.79
N ASN A 57 8.71 0.29 -2.57
CA ASN A 57 7.66 1.14 -1.99
C ASN A 57 7.73 2.60 -2.46
N ASN A 58 8.82 3.02 -3.11
CA ASN A 58 8.96 4.32 -3.74
C ASN A 58 8.81 4.16 -5.26
N ASP A 59 7.69 4.60 -5.81
CA ASP A 59 7.33 4.37 -7.21
C ASP A 59 8.20 5.16 -8.21
N TRP A 60 8.78 6.29 -7.81
CA TRP A 60 9.75 7.01 -8.64
C TRP A 60 11.07 6.23 -8.79
N ILE A 61 11.58 5.70 -7.67
CA ILE A 61 12.78 4.84 -7.66
C ILE A 61 12.49 3.54 -8.42
N LEU A 62 11.33 2.94 -8.19
CA LEU A 62 10.88 1.75 -8.91
C LEU A 62 10.82 2.00 -10.41
N SER A 63 10.20 3.10 -10.86
CA SER A 63 10.12 3.47 -12.27
C SER A 63 11.50 3.62 -12.89
N ARG A 64 12.41 4.33 -12.22
CA ARG A 64 13.80 4.49 -12.69
C ARG A 64 14.51 3.14 -12.79
N ASN A 65 14.38 2.28 -11.79
CA ASN A 65 15.02 0.98 -11.79
C ASN A 65 14.48 0.08 -12.92
N LEU A 66 13.19 0.12 -13.19
CA LEU A 66 12.56 -0.58 -14.31
C LEU A 66 13.09 -0.08 -15.66
N ILE A 67 13.23 1.25 -15.83
CA ILE A 67 13.81 1.86 -17.03
C ILE A 67 15.25 1.36 -17.24
N LEU A 68 16.07 1.38 -16.19
CA LEU A 68 17.46 0.93 -16.26
C LEU A 68 17.59 -0.57 -16.52
N ALA A 69 16.65 -1.38 -16.06
CA ALA A 69 16.65 -2.83 -16.26
C ALA A 69 16.14 -3.23 -17.67
N ASP A 70 15.26 -2.46 -18.29
CA ASP A 70 14.74 -2.75 -19.62
C ASP A 70 15.85 -2.59 -20.70
N PRO A 71 16.04 -3.54 -21.61
CA PRO A 71 17.07 -3.45 -22.66
C PRO A 71 17.00 -2.18 -23.52
N ASN A 72 15.79 -1.68 -23.77
CA ASN A 72 15.53 -0.50 -24.61
C ASN A 72 15.39 0.78 -23.79
N GLY A 73 15.37 0.69 -22.47
CA GLY A 73 15.23 1.84 -21.57
C GLY A 73 16.47 2.73 -21.58
N ARG A 74 16.27 4.05 -21.50
CA ARG A 74 17.33 5.06 -21.45
C ARG A 74 18.22 4.87 -20.22
N LYS A 75 19.53 4.68 -20.40
CA LYS A 75 20.46 4.29 -19.32
C LYS A 75 21.02 5.46 -18.51
N ASP A 76 20.93 6.67 -19.02
CA ASP A 76 21.46 7.90 -18.41
C ASP A 76 20.37 8.75 -17.74
N VAL A 77 19.16 8.20 -17.56
CA VAL A 77 18.03 8.89 -16.94
C VAL A 77 18.29 9.15 -15.45
N SER A 78 18.14 10.39 -15.02
CA SER A 78 18.22 10.76 -13.60
C SER A 78 16.92 10.44 -12.85
N LEU A 79 16.98 10.39 -11.52
CA LEU A 79 15.78 10.23 -10.71
C LEU A 79 14.86 11.46 -10.81
N GLU A 80 15.44 12.65 -10.91
CA GLU A 80 14.71 13.90 -11.04
C GLU A 80 13.85 13.94 -12.33
N GLU A 81 14.43 13.57 -13.49
CA GLU A 81 13.68 13.47 -14.75
C GLU A 81 12.53 12.46 -14.67
N VAL A 82 12.79 11.30 -14.06
CA VAL A 82 11.75 10.27 -13.87
C VAL A 82 10.64 10.76 -12.95
N THR A 83 11.00 11.44 -11.85
CA THR A 83 10.03 12.01 -10.92
C THR A 83 9.16 13.05 -11.59
N GLU A 84 9.77 14.00 -12.34
CA GLU A 84 9.01 15.03 -13.07
C GLU A 84 8.03 14.41 -14.07
N THR A 85 8.48 13.43 -14.85
CA THR A 85 7.61 12.74 -15.82
C THR A 85 6.49 11.97 -15.15
N PHE A 86 6.80 11.30 -14.04
CA PHE A 86 5.79 10.58 -13.26
C PHE A 86 4.72 11.53 -12.71
N GLU A 87 5.15 12.65 -12.11
CA GLU A 87 4.24 13.67 -11.58
C GLU A 87 3.39 14.32 -12.70
N ASP A 88 3.96 14.62 -13.85
CA ASP A 88 3.19 15.11 -15.00
C ASP A 88 2.08 14.15 -15.42
N VAL A 89 2.33 12.85 -15.37
CA VAL A 89 1.34 11.80 -15.68
C VAL A 89 0.32 11.65 -14.54
N TYR A 90 0.78 11.58 -13.30
CA TYR A 90 -0.07 11.32 -12.14
C TYR A 90 -0.92 12.55 -11.77
N GLN A 91 -0.32 13.74 -11.67
CA GLN A 91 -1.03 14.98 -11.32
C GLN A 91 -1.74 15.64 -12.53
N GLY A 92 -1.25 15.35 -13.72
CA GLY A 92 -1.67 16.02 -14.95
C GLY A 92 -0.84 17.26 -15.27
N LYS A 93 -0.88 17.66 -16.53
CA LYS A 93 -0.12 18.83 -17.03
C LYS A 93 -0.94 19.62 -18.04
N GLY A 94 -1.06 20.94 -17.83
CA GLY A 94 -1.88 21.81 -18.67
C GLY A 94 -3.34 21.35 -18.70
N ASP A 95 -3.89 21.10 -19.89
CA ASP A 95 -5.27 20.63 -20.07
C ASP A 95 -5.42 19.10 -19.93
N THR A 96 -4.31 18.36 -19.74
CA THR A 96 -4.35 16.91 -19.58
C THR A 96 -4.65 16.57 -18.12
N PRO A 97 -5.78 15.89 -17.82
CA PRO A 97 -6.11 15.54 -16.45
C PRO A 97 -5.16 14.47 -15.92
N GLY A 98 -4.80 14.58 -14.64
CA GLY A 98 -3.98 13.59 -13.95
C GLY A 98 -4.71 12.29 -13.68
N LEU A 99 -3.94 11.21 -13.62
CA LEU A 99 -4.46 9.86 -13.35
C LEU A 99 -5.00 9.70 -11.93
N TYR A 100 -4.60 10.52 -10.96
CA TYR A 100 -5.15 10.49 -9.59
C TYR A 100 -6.68 10.58 -9.56
N LYS A 101 -7.29 11.23 -10.58
CA LYS A 101 -8.76 11.33 -10.70
C LYS A 101 -9.47 10.01 -10.96
N LEU A 102 -8.74 8.95 -11.30
CA LEU A 102 -9.26 7.61 -11.55
C LEU A 102 -9.24 6.72 -10.31
N GLU A 103 -8.72 7.22 -9.21
CA GLU A 103 -8.67 6.48 -7.94
C GLU A 103 -10.07 6.33 -7.35
N THR A 104 -10.32 5.19 -6.73
CA THR A 104 -11.55 4.89 -6.00
C THR A 104 -11.21 4.30 -4.63
N LEU A 105 -12.14 4.41 -3.68
CA LEU A 105 -12.02 3.80 -2.37
C LEU A 105 -12.29 2.29 -2.48
N ILE A 106 -11.37 1.46 -1.96
CA ILE A 106 -11.53 -0.02 -1.98
C ILE A 106 -12.49 -0.48 -0.89
N PRO A 107 -12.27 -0.19 0.42
CA PRO A 107 -13.19 -0.63 1.47
C PRO A 107 -14.46 0.24 1.48
N PRO A 108 -15.60 -0.31 1.88
CA PRO A 108 -16.75 0.52 2.21
C PRO A 108 -16.41 1.51 3.33
N LYS A 109 -16.84 2.77 3.20
CA LYS A 109 -16.58 3.82 4.22
C LYS A 109 -17.15 3.42 5.58
N GLU A 110 -18.28 2.74 5.60
CA GLU A 110 -18.96 2.23 6.80
C GLU A 110 -18.06 1.28 7.58
N LEU A 111 -17.29 0.43 6.88
CA LEU A 111 -16.32 -0.46 7.51
C LEU A 111 -15.21 0.32 8.21
N LEU A 112 -14.69 1.39 7.58
CA LEU A 112 -13.65 2.24 8.19
C LEU A 112 -14.18 2.96 9.44
N ILE A 113 -15.43 3.42 9.42
CA ILE A 113 -16.10 4.03 10.60
C ILE A 113 -16.25 3.00 11.74
N GLU A 114 -16.63 1.77 11.42
CA GLU A 114 -16.75 0.70 12.41
C GLU A 114 -15.38 0.30 12.99
N LEU A 115 -14.35 0.22 12.14
CA LEU A 115 -12.96 0.01 12.57
C LEU A 115 -12.48 1.14 13.48
N LYS A 116 -12.76 2.41 13.15
CA LYS A 116 -12.42 3.56 14.02
C LYS A 116 -13.05 3.41 15.41
N THR A 117 -14.31 3.00 15.48
CA THR A 117 -15.01 2.80 16.73
C THR A 117 -14.43 1.62 17.53
N SER A 118 -13.99 0.57 16.84
CA SER A 118 -13.44 -0.64 17.46
C SER A 118 -11.97 -0.51 17.85
N SER A 119 -11.25 0.46 17.27
CA SER A 119 -9.81 0.66 17.47
C SER A 119 -9.56 1.57 18.67
N LYS A 120 -9.41 1.00 19.87
CA LYS A 120 -9.18 1.75 21.13
C LYS A 120 -7.89 2.58 21.09
N GLY A 121 -6.85 2.11 20.40
CA GLY A 121 -5.57 2.80 20.22
C GLY A 121 -5.54 3.71 18.99
N GLY A 122 -6.69 3.92 18.31
CA GLY A 122 -6.79 4.80 17.15
C GLY A 122 -6.42 4.15 15.82
N MET A 123 -6.49 4.95 14.76
CA MET A 123 -6.16 4.56 13.39
C MET A 123 -5.11 5.50 12.81
N GLY A 124 -4.17 4.96 12.01
CA GLY A 124 -3.13 5.74 11.36
C GLY A 124 -2.84 5.30 9.92
N ILE A 125 -2.14 6.15 9.19
CA ILE A 125 -1.65 5.89 7.83
C ILE A 125 -0.13 5.75 7.86
N VAL A 126 0.40 4.75 7.16
CA VAL A 126 1.84 4.54 6.92
C VAL A 126 2.04 4.24 5.44
N THR A 127 2.31 5.27 4.65
CA THR A 127 2.28 5.19 3.18
C THR A 127 3.55 5.69 2.50
N GLY A 128 3.83 5.17 1.31
CA GLY A 128 4.84 5.68 0.40
C GLY A 128 4.41 6.93 -0.39
N ARG A 129 3.16 7.37 -0.27
CA ARG A 129 2.67 8.60 -0.93
C ARG A 129 3.25 9.85 -0.31
N PRO A 130 3.50 10.92 -1.11
CA PRO A 130 3.67 12.26 -0.58
C PRO A 130 2.48 12.67 0.30
N ARG A 131 2.75 13.49 1.31
CA ARG A 131 1.70 13.97 2.23
C ARG A 131 0.56 14.68 1.50
N SER A 132 0.87 15.49 0.46
CA SER A 132 -0.15 16.16 -0.37
C SER A 132 -1.15 15.18 -0.97
N ASP A 133 -0.66 14.08 -1.55
CA ASP A 133 -1.48 13.09 -2.25
C ASP A 133 -2.29 12.23 -1.26
N CYS A 134 -1.67 11.90 -0.12
CA CYS A 134 -2.35 11.25 0.98
C CYS A 134 -3.54 12.09 1.47
N MET A 135 -3.30 13.35 1.84
CA MET A 135 -4.34 14.25 2.33
C MET A 135 -5.44 14.50 1.30
N LYS A 136 -5.04 14.69 0.03
CA LYS A 136 -6.00 14.88 -1.06
C LYS A 136 -6.94 13.70 -1.20
N PHE A 137 -6.43 12.45 -1.25
CA PHE A 137 -7.27 11.27 -1.32
C PHE A 137 -8.24 11.18 -0.13
N LEU A 138 -7.74 11.39 1.09
CA LEU A 138 -8.58 11.34 2.29
C LEU A 138 -9.67 12.42 2.29
N GLN A 139 -9.40 13.61 1.74
CA GLN A 139 -10.38 14.68 1.57
C GLN A 139 -11.42 14.34 0.50
N ASP A 140 -10.98 13.85 -0.67
CA ASP A 140 -11.84 13.51 -1.80
C ASP A 140 -12.88 12.41 -1.43
N PHE A 141 -12.54 11.54 -0.44
CA PHE A 141 -13.43 10.47 0.05
C PHE A 141 -14.01 10.73 1.45
N ASP A 142 -13.86 11.94 2.03
CA ASP A 142 -14.33 12.32 3.38
C ASP A 142 -13.85 11.37 4.49
N LEU A 143 -12.55 11.03 4.50
CA LEU A 143 -11.95 10.07 5.43
C LEU A 143 -11.04 10.72 6.47
N MET A 144 -10.76 12.02 6.37
CA MET A 144 -9.77 12.74 7.21
C MET A 144 -9.97 12.50 8.71
N GLU A 145 -11.22 12.57 9.18
CA GLU A 145 -11.57 12.46 10.62
C GLU A 145 -11.41 11.02 11.17
N LEU A 146 -11.14 10.04 10.30
CA LEU A 146 -10.97 8.65 10.72
C LEU A 146 -9.56 8.35 11.20
N PHE A 147 -8.57 9.16 10.82
CA PHE A 147 -7.16 8.87 11.10
C PHE A 147 -6.54 9.91 12.02
N ASP A 148 -5.77 9.45 13.01
CA ASP A 148 -5.18 10.26 14.06
C ASP A 148 -3.67 10.44 13.87
N ALA A 149 -3.02 9.58 13.05
CA ALA A 149 -1.58 9.62 12.78
C ALA A 149 -1.29 9.41 11.28
N PHE A 150 -0.25 10.07 10.78
CA PHE A 150 0.12 10.04 9.37
C PHE A 150 1.62 9.99 9.21
N PHE A 151 2.13 8.93 8.60
CA PHE A 151 3.50 8.82 8.12
C PHE A 151 3.48 8.70 6.59
N CYS A 152 4.10 9.67 5.91
CA CYS A 152 4.11 9.80 4.46
C CYS A 152 5.53 9.80 3.89
N ALA A 153 5.67 9.70 2.58
CA ALA A 153 6.97 9.86 1.92
C ALA A 153 7.63 11.17 2.32
N GLY A 154 8.91 11.10 2.71
CA GLY A 154 9.69 12.23 3.19
C GLY A 154 9.71 12.41 4.71
N ASP A 155 8.84 11.76 5.48
CA ASP A 155 8.84 11.82 6.94
C ASP A 155 9.96 10.95 7.57
N GLY A 156 10.56 10.04 6.78
CA GLY A 156 11.64 9.16 7.23
C GLY A 156 11.89 7.99 6.26
N PRO A 157 12.62 6.95 6.70
CA PRO A 157 12.88 5.76 5.91
C PRO A 157 11.58 5.07 5.48
N SER A 158 11.52 4.64 4.20
CA SER A 158 10.36 3.94 3.65
C SER A 158 10.32 2.47 4.08
N LYS A 159 9.13 1.85 4.08
CA LYS A 159 8.96 0.40 4.19
C LYS A 159 9.90 -0.33 3.21
N PRO A 160 10.58 -1.40 3.60
CA PRO A 160 10.35 -2.27 4.76
C PRO A 160 10.98 -1.81 6.09
N ASP A 161 11.58 -0.61 6.17
CA ASP A 161 12.07 -0.09 7.44
C ASP A 161 10.92 0.09 8.44
N PRO A 162 11.06 -0.35 9.72
CA PRO A 162 9.99 -0.24 10.71
C PRO A 162 9.72 1.19 11.19
N PHE A 163 10.54 2.16 10.82
CA PHE A 163 10.48 3.53 11.34
C PHE A 163 9.09 4.15 11.23
N GLY A 164 8.42 4.03 10.08
CA GLY A 164 7.10 4.60 9.86
C GLY A 164 6.04 3.99 10.78
N VAL A 165 6.10 2.67 11.03
CA VAL A 165 5.19 1.97 11.95
C VAL A 165 5.42 2.43 13.39
N LEU A 166 6.69 2.49 13.80
CA LEU A 166 7.08 2.96 15.14
C LEU A 166 6.67 4.42 15.37
N LYS A 167 6.85 5.27 14.36
CA LYS A 167 6.45 6.69 14.41
C LYS A 167 4.94 6.84 14.54
N ALA A 168 4.17 6.08 13.77
CA ALA A 168 2.71 6.08 13.87
C ALA A 168 2.24 5.60 15.24
N CYS A 169 2.85 4.56 15.82
CA CYS A 169 2.57 4.14 17.20
C CYS A 169 2.85 5.27 18.21
N GLN A 170 4.00 5.95 18.08
CA GLN A 170 4.36 7.09 18.93
C GLN A 170 3.32 8.21 18.84
N ASP A 171 2.87 8.57 17.64
CA ASP A 171 1.91 9.65 17.41
C ASP A 171 0.51 9.30 17.93
N LEU A 172 0.16 8.01 17.93
CA LEU A 172 -1.07 7.48 18.54
C LEU A 172 -0.96 7.29 20.05
N GLY A 173 0.24 7.41 20.63
CA GLY A 173 0.48 7.17 22.06
C GLY A 173 0.34 5.71 22.48
N VAL A 174 0.60 4.77 21.58
CA VAL A 174 0.53 3.32 21.82
C VAL A 174 1.91 2.68 21.72
N GLU A 175 2.15 1.63 22.52
CA GLU A 175 3.37 0.85 22.41
C GLU A 175 3.28 -0.15 21.24
N PRO A 176 4.36 -0.31 20.44
CA PRO A 176 4.43 -1.35 19.43
C PRO A 176 4.20 -2.73 20.03
N SER A 177 3.25 -3.47 19.52
CA SER A 177 2.89 -4.81 20.02
C SER A 177 2.07 -5.57 18.99
N ARG A 178 1.81 -6.85 19.26
CA ARG A 178 0.91 -7.66 18.43
C ARG A 178 -0.55 -7.16 18.41
N GLY A 179 -0.91 -6.24 19.30
CA GLY A 179 -2.20 -5.54 19.30
C GLY A 179 -2.28 -4.39 18.29
N VAL A 180 -1.14 -3.94 17.75
CA VAL A 180 -1.06 -2.98 16.65
C VAL A 180 -0.93 -3.76 15.34
N VAL A 181 -1.78 -3.50 14.37
CA VAL A 181 -1.73 -4.15 13.06
C VAL A 181 -1.47 -3.14 11.94
N LEU A 182 -0.51 -3.44 11.06
CA LEU A 182 -0.37 -2.75 9.77
C LEU A 182 -1.02 -3.61 8.68
N ILE A 183 -1.92 -2.98 7.92
CA ILE A 183 -2.57 -3.57 6.75
C ILE A 183 -1.86 -3.06 5.50
N GLY A 184 -1.39 -3.98 4.67
CA GLY A 184 -0.66 -3.65 3.45
C GLY A 184 -0.91 -4.66 2.33
N ASP A 185 -0.60 -4.28 1.10
CA ASP A 185 -0.77 -5.11 -0.09
C ASP A 185 0.56 -5.70 -0.60
N THR A 186 1.68 -5.38 0.06
CA THR A 186 3.03 -5.80 -0.36
C THR A 186 3.82 -6.48 0.77
N PRO A 187 4.86 -7.28 0.41
CA PRO A 187 5.79 -7.84 1.38
C PRO A 187 6.52 -6.78 2.23
N ASP A 188 6.75 -5.58 1.71
CA ASP A 188 7.44 -4.52 2.43
C ASP A 188 6.61 -4.00 3.61
N ASP A 189 5.29 -3.98 3.52
CA ASP A 189 4.37 -3.65 4.61
C ASP A 189 4.49 -4.66 5.75
N ILE A 190 4.46 -5.94 5.37
CA ILE A 190 4.53 -7.03 6.35
C ILE A 190 5.88 -7.04 7.05
N ARG A 191 6.98 -6.85 6.30
CA ARG A 191 8.32 -6.76 6.89
C ARG A 191 8.43 -5.58 7.86
N ALA A 192 7.90 -4.40 7.49
CA ALA A 192 7.90 -3.22 8.36
C ALA A 192 7.13 -3.47 9.65
N ALA A 193 5.93 -4.07 9.58
CA ALA A 193 5.12 -4.43 10.74
C ALA A 193 5.85 -5.41 11.66
N VAL A 194 6.37 -6.51 11.11
CA VAL A 194 7.09 -7.55 11.86
C VAL A 194 8.36 -7.00 12.51
N ALA A 195 9.14 -6.19 11.77
CA ALA A 195 10.35 -5.56 12.30
C ALA A 195 10.05 -4.54 13.41
N ALA A 196 8.86 -3.90 13.40
CA ALA A 196 8.38 -3.05 14.49
C ALA A 196 7.84 -3.82 15.70
N GLY A 197 7.77 -5.16 15.66
CA GLY A 197 7.14 -5.99 16.70
C GLY A 197 5.60 -5.96 16.66
N CYS A 198 5.02 -5.47 15.58
CA CYS A 198 3.59 -5.38 15.34
C CYS A 198 3.06 -6.58 14.54
N SER A 199 1.74 -6.66 14.39
CA SER A 199 1.06 -7.59 13.48
C SER A 199 1.07 -7.06 12.05
N GLY A 200 1.21 -7.95 11.08
CA GLY A 200 1.04 -7.65 9.66
C GLY A 200 -0.16 -8.39 9.08
N VAL A 201 -1.07 -7.67 8.45
CA VAL A 201 -2.19 -8.26 7.69
C VAL A 201 -2.02 -7.89 6.23
N GLY A 202 -1.88 -8.91 5.38
CA GLY A 202 -1.87 -8.72 3.94
C GLY A 202 -3.28 -8.54 3.39
N VAL A 203 -3.42 -7.79 2.30
CA VAL A 203 -4.64 -7.73 1.49
C VAL A 203 -4.30 -7.94 0.01
N THR A 204 -5.18 -8.63 -0.70
CA THR A 204 -5.09 -8.71 -2.15
C THR A 204 -5.72 -7.47 -2.78
N THR A 205 -5.24 -7.08 -3.96
CA THR A 205 -5.83 -5.96 -4.69
C THR A 205 -6.96 -6.44 -5.63
N PRO A 206 -7.92 -5.55 -6.00
CA PRO A 206 -9.02 -5.93 -6.89
C PRO A 206 -8.54 -6.51 -8.23
N GLU A 207 -7.48 -5.95 -8.83
CA GLU A 207 -6.95 -6.48 -10.07
C GLU A 207 -6.27 -7.85 -9.90
N ALA A 208 -5.59 -8.09 -8.76
CA ALA A 208 -4.97 -9.39 -8.49
C ALA A 208 -6.03 -10.49 -8.35
N VAL A 209 -7.16 -10.19 -7.70
CA VAL A 209 -8.33 -11.07 -7.59
C VAL A 209 -8.89 -11.37 -8.98
N ALA A 210 -9.13 -10.36 -9.81
CA ALA A 210 -9.65 -10.53 -11.16
C ALA A 210 -8.75 -11.43 -12.04
N VAL A 211 -7.41 -11.33 -11.89
CA VAL A 211 -6.45 -12.20 -12.59
C VAL A 211 -6.56 -13.65 -12.11
N GLN A 212 -6.70 -13.88 -10.80
CA GLN A 212 -6.83 -15.23 -10.25
C GLN A 212 -8.16 -15.86 -10.64
N ASP A 213 -9.27 -15.10 -10.58
CA ASP A 213 -10.59 -15.55 -11.03
C ASP A 213 -10.58 -15.99 -12.49
N ALA A 214 -9.92 -15.21 -13.35
CA ALA A 214 -9.78 -15.55 -14.77
C ALA A 214 -8.97 -16.83 -15.00
N LYS A 215 -8.09 -17.21 -14.06
CA LYS A 215 -7.33 -18.48 -14.10
C LYS A 215 -8.03 -19.62 -13.37
N GLY A 216 -9.08 -19.35 -12.58
CA GLY A 216 -9.72 -20.33 -11.71
C GLY A 216 -8.84 -20.78 -10.54
N GLU A 217 -7.92 -19.93 -10.08
CA GLU A 217 -6.96 -20.23 -9.00
C GLU A 217 -7.39 -19.56 -7.69
N PRO A 218 -7.13 -20.18 -6.52
CA PRO A 218 -7.41 -19.53 -5.23
C PRO A 218 -6.59 -18.23 -5.05
N HIS A 219 -7.23 -17.17 -4.54
CA HIS A 219 -6.57 -15.87 -4.30
C HIS A 219 -5.39 -15.97 -3.31
N THR A 220 -5.49 -16.90 -2.34
CA THR A 220 -4.42 -17.17 -1.37
C THR A 220 -3.17 -17.77 -2.01
N GLU A 221 -3.27 -18.34 -3.21
CA GLU A 221 -2.16 -18.90 -3.96
C GLU A 221 -1.53 -17.91 -4.95
N ALA A 222 -2.07 -16.70 -5.04
CA ALA A 222 -1.45 -15.62 -5.82
C ALA A 222 -0.01 -15.37 -5.35
N PRO A 223 0.94 -15.08 -6.26
CA PRO A 223 2.34 -14.87 -5.90
C PRO A 223 2.55 -13.84 -4.81
N MET A 224 1.79 -12.73 -4.83
CA MET A 224 1.86 -11.68 -3.81
C MET A 224 1.37 -12.18 -2.45
N SER A 225 0.24 -12.92 -2.40
CA SER A 225 -0.31 -13.49 -1.16
C SER A 225 0.68 -14.46 -0.50
N ARG A 226 1.33 -15.31 -1.29
CA ARG A 226 2.39 -16.21 -0.81
C ARG A 226 3.57 -15.43 -0.26
N ALA A 227 4.05 -14.42 -0.98
CA ALA A 227 5.18 -13.61 -0.55
C ALA A 227 4.88 -12.86 0.76
N MET A 228 3.69 -12.30 0.93
CA MET A 228 3.26 -11.69 2.20
C MET A 228 3.22 -12.72 3.34
N THR A 229 2.69 -13.91 3.09
CA THR A 229 2.66 -15.00 4.08
C THR A 229 4.07 -15.43 4.49
N GLU A 230 4.99 -15.58 3.54
CA GLU A 230 6.40 -15.90 3.78
C GLU A 230 7.13 -14.81 4.58
N CYS A 231 6.71 -13.54 4.44
CA CYS A 231 7.24 -12.42 5.22
C CYS A 231 6.66 -12.33 6.64
N GLY A 232 5.70 -13.19 7.00
CA GLY A 232 5.15 -13.28 8.34
C GLY A 232 3.81 -12.58 8.52
N ALA A 233 3.03 -12.39 7.45
CA ALA A 233 1.64 -11.94 7.58
C ALA A 233 0.84 -12.91 8.44
N ASP A 234 0.08 -12.39 9.40
CA ASP A 234 -0.81 -13.19 10.25
C ASP A 234 -1.93 -13.84 9.44
N ILE A 235 -2.41 -13.11 8.44
CA ILE A 235 -3.43 -13.52 7.48
C ILE A 235 -3.32 -12.64 6.23
N VAL A 236 -3.81 -13.15 5.10
CA VAL A 236 -4.04 -12.37 3.88
C VAL A 236 -5.54 -12.36 3.60
N LEU A 237 -6.12 -11.17 3.48
CA LEU A 237 -7.54 -10.91 3.29
C LEU A 237 -7.84 -10.53 1.84
N GLU A 238 -9.11 -10.66 1.46
CA GLU A 238 -9.66 -10.15 0.21
C GLU A 238 -9.67 -8.61 0.16
N PRO A 239 -9.78 -8.00 -1.03
CA PRO A 239 -9.88 -6.54 -1.17
C PRO A 239 -11.01 -5.97 -0.30
N GLY A 240 -10.74 -4.82 0.32
CA GLY A 240 -11.70 -4.18 1.23
C GLY A 240 -11.78 -4.83 2.62
N PHE A 241 -10.99 -5.87 2.87
CA PHE A 241 -10.71 -6.49 4.18
C PHE A 241 -11.91 -6.58 5.16
N SER A 242 -13.11 -6.87 4.66
CA SER A 242 -14.35 -6.91 5.46
C SER A 242 -14.30 -7.82 6.68
N LYS A 243 -13.48 -8.89 6.63
CA LYS A 243 -13.27 -9.82 7.75
C LYS A 243 -12.34 -9.28 8.84
N LEU A 244 -11.75 -8.11 8.66
CA LEU A 244 -10.81 -7.56 9.64
C LEU A 244 -11.46 -7.31 11.00
N LEU A 245 -12.74 -6.90 11.03
CA LEU A 245 -13.49 -6.67 12.27
C LEU A 245 -13.59 -7.90 13.16
N ASP A 246 -13.54 -9.11 12.62
CA ASP A 246 -13.58 -10.36 13.40
C ASP A 246 -12.38 -10.51 14.35
N TYR A 247 -11.31 -9.73 14.11
CA TYR A 247 -10.09 -9.75 14.91
C TYR A 247 -10.00 -8.61 15.94
N PHE A 248 -11.03 -7.76 16.02
CA PHE A 248 -11.11 -6.75 17.09
C PHE A 248 -11.85 -7.31 18.29
N ARG A 249 -11.39 -6.94 19.50
CA ARG A 249 -12.12 -7.28 20.71
C ARG A 249 -13.45 -6.55 20.70
N LYS A 250 -14.55 -7.29 20.78
CA LYS A 250 -15.86 -6.69 21.03
C LYS A 250 -15.75 -5.88 22.33
N VAL A 251 -16.11 -4.61 22.25
CA VAL A 251 -16.24 -3.76 23.44
C VAL A 251 -17.55 -4.18 24.11
N ASP A 252 -17.46 -4.92 25.24
CA ASP A 252 -18.60 -5.22 26.10
C ASP A 252 -19.05 -3.95 26.85
#